data_75a3aa24a2bfc3a18d7c8cb055368833
#
_entry.id   75a3aa24a2bfc3a18d7c8cb055368833
#
_cell.length_a   1.000
_cell.length_b   1.000
_cell.length_c   1.000
_cell.angle_alpha   90.00
_cell.angle_beta   90.00
_cell.angle_gamma   90.00
#
_symmetry.space_group_name_H-M   'P 1'
#
loop_
_entity.id
_entity.type
_entity.pdbx_description
1 polymer ?
#
loop_
_entity_poly.entity_id
_entity_poly.type
_entity_poly.pdbx_seq_one_letter_code
_entity_poly.pdbx_strand_id
1 'polypeptide(L)' 'MMTSDFQYTVSKDEITGVYKGTLDIQLPPICVTRYKADKNDFKYEMSRAVTEVVEAIIEKHMDD' A
#
# COMPACT_ATOMS: atom_id res chain seq x y z
N MET A 1 -9.78 9.86 -20.75
CA MET A 1 -9.98 8.89 -19.75
C MET A 1 -8.71 8.58 -19.01
N MET A 2 -8.80 8.36 -17.81
CA MET A 2 -7.63 8.06 -17.12
C MET A 2 -7.72 6.71 -16.52
N THR A 3 -6.65 6.02 -16.58
CA THR A 3 -6.57 4.77 -15.92
C THR A 3 -5.90 5.01 -14.59
N SER A 4 -6.26 4.24 -13.64
CA SER A 4 -5.67 4.35 -12.34
C SER A 4 -4.30 3.70 -12.37
N ASP A 5 -3.29 4.45 -11.97
CA ASP A 5 -1.96 3.88 -11.79
C ASP A 5 -1.78 3.32 -10.39
N PHE A 6 -2.86 3.26 -9.63
CA PHE A 6 -2.85 2.83 -8.25
C PHE A 6 -3.68 1.58 -8.13
N GLN A 7 -3.10 0.51 -7.61
CA GLN A 7 -3.81 -0.74 -7.36
C GLN A 7 -3.62 -1.14 -5.91
N TYR A 8 -4.69 -1.65 -5.33
CA TYR A 8 -4.69 -2.03 -3.93
C TYR A 8 -5.36 -3.38 -3.80
N THR A 9 -4.66 -4.34 -3.24
CA THR A 9 -5.16 -5.70 -3.12
C THR A 9 -5.06 -6.14 -1.67
N VAL A 10 -6.12 -6.75 -1.17
CA VAL A 10 -6.16 -7.28 0.19
C VAL A 10 -6.63 -8.72 0.13
N SER A 11 -5.94 -9.58 0.84
CA SER A 11 -6.35 -10.96 0.95
C SER A 11 -6.05 -11.45 2.37
N LYS A 12 -6.64 -12.58 2.73
CA LYS A 12 -6.44 -13.19 4.02
C LYS A 12 -6.10 -14.65 3.82
N ASP A 13 -5.04 -15.10 4.46
CA ASP A 13 -4.68 -16.51 4.44
C ASP A 13 -5.58 -17.25 5.42
N GLU A 14 -6.37 -18.18 4.91
CA GLU A 14 -7.33 -18.87 5.75
C GLU A 14 -6.67 -19.86 6.70
N ILE A 15 -5.45 -20.26 6.40
CA ILE A 15 -4.75 -21.22 7.26
C ILE A 15 -4.11 -20.50 8.43
N THR A 16 -3.39 -19.43 8.17
CA THR A 16 -2.65 -18.71 9.21
C THR A 16 -3.45 -17.56 9.80
N GLY A 17 -4.47 -17.08 9.08
CA GLY A 17 -5.24 -15.93 9.53
C GLY A 17 -4.54 -14.61 9.31
N VAL A 18 -3.45 -14.62 8.55
CA VAL A 18 -2.68 -13.39 8.33
C VAL A 18 -3.28 -12.63 7.14
N TYR A 19 -3.44 -11.33 7.34
CA TYR A 19 -3.89 -10.45 6.27
C TYR A 19 -2.68 -9.98 5.46
N LYS A 20 -2.86 -9.89 4.15
CA LYS A 20 -1.83 -9.39 3.26
C LYS A 20 -2.41 -8.26 2.44
N GLY A 21 -1.75 -7.12 2.45
CA GLY A 21 -2.15 -5.98 1.64
C GLY A 21 -1.01 -5.57 0.75
N THR A 22 -1.31 -5.29 -0.51
CA THR A 22 -0.33 -4.84 -1.47
C THR A 22 -0.81 -3.55 -2.09
N LEU A 23 0.07 -2.55 -2.08
CA LEU A 23 -0.18 -1.26 -2.67
C LEU A 23 0.81 -1.11 -3.81
N ASP A 24 0.30 -0.98 -5.03
CA ASP A 24 1.13 -0.97 -6.22
C ASP A 24 0.84 0.29 -7.02
N ILE A 25 1.88 1.08 -7.21
CA ILE A 25 1.78 2.33 -7.96
C ILE A 25 2.75 2.25 -9.12
N GLN A 26 2.31 2.63 -10.30
CA GLN A 26 3.13 2.47 -11.49
C GLN A 26 3.92 3.70 -11.85
N LEU A 27 3.49 4.88 -11.42
CA LEU A 27 4.19 6.11 -11.73
C LEU A 27 4.23 7.02 -10.52
N PRO A 28 5.35 7.06 -9.81
CA PRO A 28 6.56 6.25 -9.98
C PRO A 28 6.33 4.82 -9.54
N PRO A 29 7.10 3.87 -10.00
CA PRO A 29 6.87 2.47 -9.65
C PRO A 29 7.23 2.21 -8.18
N ILE A 30 6.23 2.03 -7.39
CA ILE A 30 6.39 1.76 -5.95
C ILE A 30 5.46 0.62 -5.60
N CYS A 31 5.99 -0.40 -4.94
CA CYS A 31 5.20 -1.53 -4.49
C CYS A 31 5.47 -1.77 -3.02
N VAL A 32 4.42 -1.73 -2.22
CA VAL A 32 4.53 -1.92 -0.78
C VAL A 32 3.61 -3.05 -0.37
N THR A 33 4.14 -4.00 0.39
CA THR A 33 3.36 -5.13 0.88
C THR A 33 3.50 -5.20 2.40
N ARG A 34 2.38 -5.45 3.08
CA ARG A 34 2.35 -5.58 4.52
C ARG A 34 1.58 -6.82 4.93
N TYR A 35 2.03 -7.44 6.00
CA TYR A 35 1.39 -8.64 6.54
C TYR A 35 1.12 -8.41 8.02
N LYS A 36 -0.10 -8.68 8.46
CA LYS A 36 -0.44 -8.60 9.87
C LYS A 36 -1.52 -9.62 10.18
N ALA A 37 -1.42 -10.22 11.36
CA ALA A 37 -2.43 -11.19 11.78
C ALA A 37 -3.64 -10.51 12.37
N ASP A 38 -3.46 -9.37 13.04
CA ASP A 38 -4.56 -8.66 13.67
C ASP A 38 -5.16 -7.66 12.68
N LYS A 39 -6.48 -7.67 12.60
CA LYS A 39 -7.19 -6.83 11.65
C LYS A 39 -6.94 -5.34 11.90
N ASN A 40 -6.94 -4.93 13.16
CA ASN A 40 -6.73 -3.53 13.47
C ASN A 40 -5.30 -3.10 13.18
N ASP A 41 -4.34 -3.96 13.51
CA ASP A 41 -2.96 -3.69 13.17
C ASP A 41 -2.76 -3.61 11.67
N PHE A 42 -3.45 -4.48 10.94
CA PHE A 42 -3.35 -4.48 9.50
C PHE A 42 -3.86 -3.16 8.92
N LYS A 43 -5.00 -2.69 9.41
CA LYS A 43 -5.56 -1.42 8.94
C LYS A 43 -4.58 -0.27 9.21
N TYR A 44 -3.99 -0.27 10.39
CA TYR A 44 -3.04 0.78 10.75
C TYR A 44 -1.83 0.75 9.84
N GLU A 45 -1.28 -0.45 9.60
CA GLU A 45 -0.09 -0.56 8.77
C GLU A 45 -0.37 -0.16 7.33
N MET A 46 -1.53 -0.53 6.80
CA MET A 46 -1.86 -0.14 5.44
C MET A 46 -2.09 1.36 5.33
N SER A 47 -2.69 1.97 6.34
CA SER A 47 -2.84 3.43 6.34
C SER A 47 -1.49 4.11 6.35
N ARG A 48 -0.55 3.59 7.12
CA ARG A 48 0.79 4.15 7.14
C ARG A 48 1.49 3.96 5.81
N ALA A 49 1.31 2.80 5.20
CA ALA A 49 1.94 2.55 3.91
C ALA A 49 1.45 3.54 2.85
N VAL A 50 0.14 3.81 2.83
CA VAL A 50 -0.42 4.79 1.91
C VAL A 50 0.18 6.16 2.16
N THR A 51 0.28 6.56 3.42
CA THR A 51 0.85 7.85 3.76
C THR A 51 2.30 7.96 3.30
N GLU A 52 3.08 6.91 3.54
CA GLU A 52 4.49 6.92 3.15
C GLU A 52 4.65 7.04 1.64
N VAL A 53 3.80 6.34 0.89
CA VAL A 53 3.87 6.42 -0.56
C VAL A 53 3.48 7.80 -1.05
N VAL A 54 2.44 8.38 -0.48
CA VAL A 54 2.01 9.72 -0.86
C VAL A 54 3.11 10.72 -0.57
N GLU A 55 3.75 10.61 0.59
CA GLU A 55 4.83 11.51 0.93
C GLU A 55 6.01 11.37 -0.03
N ALA A 56 6.33 10.14 -0.42
CA ALA A 56 7.41 9.92 -1.37
C ALA A 56 7.12 10.57 -2.72
N ILE A 57 5.86 10.47 -3.16
CA ILE A 57 5.45 11.07 -4.42
C ILE A 57 5.56 12.60 -4.33
N ILE A 58 5.09 13.17 -3.23
CA ILE A 58 5.16 14.61 -3.05
C ILE A 58 6.60 15.09 -3.04
N GLU A 59 7.46 14.39 -2.33
CA GLU A 59 8.86 14.78 -2.25
C GLU A 59 9.52 14.72 -3.60
N LYS A 60 9.18 13.72 -4.40
CA LYS A 60 9.76 13.62 -5.72
C LYS A 60 9.38 14.81 -6.58
N HIS A 61 8.15 15.25 -6.48
CA HIS A 61 7.71 16.41 -7.24
C HIS A 61 8.34 17.69 -6.72
N MET A 62 8.63 17.78 -5.44
CA MET A 62 9.18 18.98 -4.86
C MET A 62 10.67 19.10 -5.07
N ASP A 63 11.33 18.01 -5.39
CA ASP A 63 12.77 18.03 -5.62
C ASP A 63 13.14 18.67 -6.94
N ASP A 64 12.19 18.88 -7.78
CA ASP A 64 12.45 19.56 -9.04
C ASP A 64 12.50 21.07 -8.84
#